data_2c56e1002cd891b7d0b74b00c99ca016
#
_entry.id   2c56e1002cd891b7d0b74b00c99ca016
#
_cell.length_a   1.000
_cell.length_b   1.000
_cell.length_c   1.000
_cell.angle_alpha   90.00
_cell.angle_beta   90.00
_cell.angle_gamma   90.00
#
_symmetry.space_group_name_H-M   'P 1'
#
loop_
_entity.id
_entity.type
_entity.pdbx_description
1 polymer ?
#
loop_
_entity_poly.entity_id
_entity_poly.type
_entity_poly.pdbx_seq_one_letter_code
_entity_poly.pdbx_strand_id
1 'polypeptide(L)'
;KIDTALSNLNAINMLNTKYIILQKDQMPLVNAHACGYAWNVNDVKLVPNADAEITELATIDPHKTLVIQNKYWDEKYNNALSSLDTNFKIEITNFSPNEISYKYSSSAPQIVAFSEVYYPEWEMQIDGKEQPIMKANYVIRAAYLPAGNHDIKMHFVPRIYNKAKPITL
;
A
#
# COMPACT_ATOMS: atom_id res chain seq x y z
N LYS A 1 -25.78 6.39 10.47
CA LYS A 1 -25.04 7.69 10.68
C LYS A 1 -23.55 7.47 11.03
N ILE A 2 -23.19 6.47 11.86
CA ILE A 2 -21.78 6.16 12.19
C ILE A 2 -21.08 5.55 10.98
N ASP A 3 -21.71 4.62 10.29
CA ASP A 3 -21.17 3.96 9.11
C ASP A 3 -20.84 4.97 8.00
N THR A 4 -21.71 5.94 7.75
CA THR A 4 -21.45 7.03 6.79
C THR A 4 -20.27 7.93 7.23
N ALA A 5 -20.07 8.12 8.53
CA ALA A 5 -18.90 8.86 9.03
C ALA A 5 -17.61 8.07 8.82
N LEU A 6 -17.64 6.76 9.00
CA LEU A 6 -16.47 5.88 8.79
C LEU A 6 -16.08 5.77 7.31
N SER A 7 -17.07 5.75 6.39
CA SER A 7 -16.78 5.68 4.96
C SER A 7 -15.97 6.87 4.44
N ASN A 8 -16.06 8.02 5.08
CA ASN A 8 -15.34 9.25 4.71
C ASN A 8 -13.97 9.39 5.41
N LEU A 9 -13.53 8.39 6.17
CA LEU A 9 -12.26 8.41 6.86
C LEU A 9 -11.17 7.68 6.06
N ASN A 10 -10.86 8.20 4.87
CA ASN A 10 -9.92 7.59 3.92
C ASN A 10 -8.59 7.18 4.56
N ALA A 11 -8.03 8.02 5.44
CA ALA A 11 -6.76 7.75 6.09
C ALA A 11 -6.80 6.47 6.96
N ILE A 12 -7.81 6.28 7.79
CA ILE A 12 -7.91 5.09 8.63
C ILE A 12 -8.37 3.85 7.84
N ASN A 13 -9.13 4.05 6.76
CA ASN A 13 -9.53 2.95 5.87
C ASN A 13 -8.31 2.36 5.14
N MET A 14 -7.47 3.21 4.53
CA MET A 14 -6.27 2.76 3.82
C MET A 14 -5.16 2.22 4.76
N LEU A 15 -5.15 2.64 6.03
CA LEU A 15 -4.26 2.09 7.06
C LEU A 15 -4.82 0.82 7.71
N ASN A 16 -5.88 0.24 7.15
CA ASN A 16 -6.50 -1.01 7.58
C ASN A 16 -6.95 -0.98 9.06
N THR A 17 -7.41 0.17 9.55
CA THR A 17 -7.94 0.28 10.91
C THR A 17 -9.28 -0.46 10.99
N LYS A 18 -9.29 -1.63 11.63
CA LYS A 18 -10.47 -2.50 11.74
C LYS A 18 -11.39 -2.16 12.90
N TYR A 19 -10.84 -1.65 13.99
CA TYR A 19 -11.58 -1.37 15.22
C TYR A 19 -11.30 0.05 15.70
N ILE A 20 -12.35 0.76 16.11
CA ILE A 20 -12.27 2.12 16.64
C ILE A 20 -12.87 2.12 18.04
N ILE A 21 -12.08 2.50 19.04
CA ILE A 21 -12.51 2.62 20.43
C ILE A 21 -12.83 4.10 20.69
N LEU A 22 -14.11 4.41 20.91
CA LEU A 22 -14.57 5.77 21.22
C LEU A 22 -14.56 6.06 22.72
N GLN A 23 -14.88 5.06 23.54
CA GLN A 23 -14.93 5.17 24.99
C GLN A 23 -14.44 3.86 25.65
N LYS A 24 -13.86 3.99 26.84
CA LYS A 24 -13.21 2.91 27.58
C LYS A 24 -14.13 1.70 27.84
N ASP A 25 -15.39 1.95 28.15
CA ASP A 25 -16.34 0.91 28.60
C ASP A 25 -17.36 0.53 27.50
N GLN A 26 -17.11 0.90 26.25
CA GLN A 26 -17.95 0.53 25.12
C GLN A 26 -17.26 -0.49 24.21
N MET A 27 -18.07 -1.32 23.56
CA MET A 27 -17.56 -2.21 22.52
C MET A 27 -16.94 -1.41 21.39
N PRO A 28 -15.78 -1.83 20.84
CA PRO A 28 -15.17 -1.20 19.68
C PRO A 28 -16.14 -1.18 18.49
N LEU A 29 -16.16 -0.08 17.77
CA LEU A 29 -16.83 -0.02 16.46
C LEU A 29 -16.01 -0.80 15.43
N VAL A 30 -16.67 -1.65 14.67
CA VAL A 30 -16.06 -2.33 13.53
C VAL A 30 -16.07 -1.40 12.33
N ASN A 31 -14.91 -1.16 11.74
CA ASN A 31 -14.80 -0.42 10.49
C ASN A 31 -14.89 -1.39 9.30
N ALA A 32 -16.07 -1.46 8.69
CA ALA A 32 -16.31 -2.28 7.50
C ALA A 32 -15.65 -1.71 6.21
N HIS A 33 -15.16 -0.45 6.26
CA HIS A 33 -14.52 0.23 5.13
C HIS A 33 -12.98 0.14 5.15
N ALA A 34 -12.39 -0.66 6.04
CA ALA A 34 -10.95 -0.90 6.03
C ALA A 34 -10.54 -1.61 4.72
N CYS A 35 -9.52 -1.07 4.03
CA CYS A 35 -9.10 -1.56 2.72
C CYS A 35 -8.39 -2.93 2.73
N GLY A 36 -8.09 -3.46 3.92
CA GLY A 36 -7.30 -4.68 4.07
C GLY A 36 -5.80 -4.39 4.09
N TYR A 37 -5.00 -5.45 4.13
CA TYR A 37 -3.53 -5.31 4.15
C TYR A 37 -2.92 -5.05 2.77
N ALA A 38 -3.60 -5.48 1.70
CA ALA A 38 -3.23 -5.17 0.33
C ALA A 38 -4.46 -5.29 -0.60
N TRP A 39 -4.56 -4.42 -1.60
CA TRP A 39 -5.66 -4.40 -2.57
C TRP A 39 -5.20 -3.81 -3.89
N ASN A 40 -5.82 -4.21 -4.99
CA ASN A 40 -5.59 -3.65 -6.30
C ASN A 40 -6.48 -2.44 -6.57
N VAL A 41 -5.98 -1.50 -7.36
CA VAL A 41 -6.70 -0.31 -7.79
C VAL A 41 -6.71 -0.22 -9.33
N ASN A 42 -7.70 0.47 -9.87
CA ASN A 42 -7.85 0.67 -11.31
C ASN A 42 -7.71 2.13 -11.75
N ASP A 43 -7.43 3.02 -10.82
CA ASP A 43 -7.26 4.44 -11.10
C ASP A 43 -6.10 5.03 -10.29
N VAL A 44 -5.37 5.97 -10.90
CA VAL A 44 -4.27 6.68 -10.27
C VAL A 44 -4.34 8.16 -10.65
N LYS A 45 -4.42 9.03 -9.65
CA LYS A 45 -4.31 10.47 -9.80
C LYS A 45 -2.88 10.91 -9.57
N LEU A 46 -2.25 11.42 -10.61
CA LEU A 46 -0.88 11.95 -10.54
C LEU A 46 -0.89 13.41 -10.11
N VAL A 47 -0.06 13.73 -9.12
CA VAL A 47 0.03 15.07 -8.53
C VAL A 47 1.48 15.56 -8.44
N PRO A 48 1.72 16.89 -8.46
CA PRO A 48 3.08 17.43 -8.51
C PRO A 48 3.85 17.32 -7.18
N ASN A 49 3.18 17.32 -6.04
CA ASN A 49 3.81 17.42 -4.73
C ASN A 49 2.94 16.85 -3.61
N ALA A 50 3.47 16.84 -2.38
CA ALA A 50 2.82 16.29 -1.20
C ALA A 50 1.57 17.05 -0.75
N ASP A 51 1.53 18.37 -0.94
CA ASP A 51 0.38 19.20 -0.54
C ASP A 51 -0.82 18.91 -1.46
N ALA A 52 -0.57 18.76 -2.75
CA ALA A 52 -1.59 18.33 -3.71
C ALA A 52 -2.05 16.89 -3.43
N GLU A 53 -1.13 15.99 -3.03
CA GLU A 53 -1.44 14.61 -2.69
C GLU A 53 -2.39 14.50 -1.50
N ILE A 54 -2.12 15.23 -0.40
CA ILE A 54 -2.98 15.18 0.79
C ILE A 54 -4.34 15.85 0.54
N THR A 55 -4.38 16.91 -0.29
CA THR A 55 -5.62 17.57 -0.70
C THR A 55 -6.50 16.63 -1.50
N GLU A 56 -5.92 15.95 -2.49
CA GLU A 56 -6.64 15.04 -3.38
C GLU A 56 -7.14 13.79 -2.63
N LEU A 57 -6.39 13.32 -1.63
CA LEU A 57 -6.77 12.16 -0.81
C LEU A 57 -8.14 12.32 -0.14
N ALA A 58 -8.56 13.54 0.16
CA ALA A 58 -9.87 13.81 0.75
C ALA A 58 -11.04 13.55 -0.22
N THR A 59 -10.78 13.49 -1.52
CA THR A 59 -11.83 13.43 -2.58
C THR A 59 -11.95 12.05 -3.22
N ILE A 60 -10.99 11.15 -3.05
CA ILE A 60 -10.96 9.83 -3.66
C ILE A 60 -11.66 8.77 -2.81
N ASP A 61 -11.96 7.64 -3.45
CA ASP A 61 -12.24 6.37 -2.78
C ASP A 61 -10.93 5.54 -2.77
N PRO A 62 -10.28 5.32 -1.62
CA PRO A 62 -9.00 4.63 -1.55
C PRO A 62 -9.06 3.16 -1.97
N HIS A 63 -10.26 2.56 -2.03
CA HIS A 63 -10.44 1.21 -2.57
C HIS A 63 -10.26 1.13 -4.09
N LYS A 64 -10.38 2.27 -4.80
CA LYS A 64 -10.38 2.31 -6.26
C LYS A 64 -9.24 3.13 -6.84
N THR A 65 -8.87 4.21 -6.14
CA THR A 65 -7.96 5.23 -6.65
C THR A 65 -6.80 5.44 -5.69
N LEU A 66 -5.59 5.53 -6.23
CA LEU A 66 -4.42 6.02 -5.50
C LEU A 66 -4.05 7.43 -5.97
N VAL A 67 -3.56 8.25 -5.05
CA VAL A 67 -2.89 9.51 -5.36
C VAL A 67 -1.40 9.30 -5.24
N ILE A 68 -0.66 9.60 -6.31
CA ILE A 68 0.79 9.36 -6.40
C ILE A 68 1.48 10.61 -6.93
N GLN A 69 2.60 11.02 -6.32
CA GLN A 69 3.41 12.10 -6.87
C GLN A 69 4.08 11.66 -8.17
N ASN A 70 4.12 12.53 -9.18
CA ASN A 70 4.71 12.28 -10.50
C ASN A 70 6.08 11.61 -10.45
N LYS A 71 6.92 11.96 -9.46
CA LYS A 71 8.29 11.41 -9.30
C LYS A 71 8.35 9.92 -8.97
N TYR A 72 7.25 9.32 -8.52
CA TYR A 72 7.15 7.89 -8.20
C TYR A 72 6.48 7.08 -9.31
N TRP A 73 5.93 7.74 -10.34
CA TRP A 73 5.20 7.09 -11.42
C TRP A 73 6.10 6.85 -12.63
N ASP A 74 5.95 5.71 -13.26
CA ASP A 74 6.54 5.37 -14.55
C ASP A 74 5.41 5.06 -15.54
N GLU A 75 5.44 5.64 -16.73
CA GLU A 75 4.39 5.46 -17.75
C GLU A 75 4.17 4.00 -18.16
N LYS A 76 5.19 3.14 -18.02
CA LYS A 76 5.04 1.70 -18.25
C LYS A 76 3.99 1.04 -17.35
N TYR A 77 3.61 1.67 -16.22
CA TYR A 77 2.58 1.15 -15.30
C TYR A 77 1.16 1.40 -15.79
N ASN A 78 0.95 2.24 -16.82
CA ASN A 78 -0.38 2.55 -17.35
C ASN A 78 -1.13 1.30 -17.85
N ASN A 79 -0.43 0.27 -18.30
CA ASN A 79 -1.04 -0.98 -18.72
C ASN A 79 -1.76 -1.73 -17.58
N ALA A 80 -1.37 -1.49 -16.32
CA ALA A 80 -2.00 -2.10 -15.15
C ALA A 80 -3.31 -1.41 -14.73
N LEU A 81 -3.62 -0.24 -15.29
CA LEU A 81 -4.85 0.51 -15.02
C LEU A 81 -5.99 0.13 -15.98
N SER A 82 -5.67 -0.59 -17.06
CA SER A 82 -6.63 -0.89 -18.13
C SER A 82 -7.71 -1.90 -17.75
N SER A 83 -7.45 -2.74 -16.76
CA SER A 83 -8.40 -3.74 -16.29
C SER A 83 -8.15 -4.17 -14.84
N LEU A 84 -9.14 -3.93 -13.98
CA LEU A 84 -9.11 -4.50 -12.63
C LEU A 84 -9.36 -6.01 -12.72
N ASP A 85 -8.42 -6.81 -12.26
CA ASP A 85 -8.62 -8.26 -12.19
C ASP A 85 -9.48 -8.62 -10.97
N THR A 86 -10.68 -9.13 -11.22
CA THR A 86 -11.59 -9.59 -10.17
C THR A 86 -11.15 -10.91 -9.54
N ASN A 87 -10.24 -11.64 -10.18
CA ASN A 87 -9.63 -12.87 -9.64
C ASN A 87 -8.31 -12.61 -8.90
N PHE A 88 -7.94 -11.34 -8.73
CA PHE A 88 -6.79 -10.92 -7.94
C PHE A 88 -6.81 -11.57 -6.54
N LYS A 89 -5.69 -12.17 -6.18
CA LYS A 89 -5.46 -12.74 -4.84
C LYS A 89 -4.09 -12.31 -4.35
N ILE A 90 -4.05 -11.92 -3.09
CA ILE A 90 -2.80 -11.65 -2.38
C ILE A 90 -2.95 -12.12 -0.93
N GLU A 91 -1.99 -12.87 -0.43
CA GLU A 91 -2.01 -13.46 0.90
C GLU A 91 -0.68 -13.24 1.59
N ILE A 92 -0.69 -12.83 2.86
CA ILE A 92 0.52 -12.73 3.69
C ILE A 92 0.95 -14.15 4.05
N THR A 93 2.19 -14.50 3.72
CA THR A 93 2.80 -15.79 4.07
C THR A 93 3.79 -15.68 5.23
N ASN A 94 4.37 -14.50 5.43
CA ASN A 94 5.23 -14.20 6.57
C ASN A 94 5.06 -12.74 6.97
N PHE A 95 5.01 -12.47 8.27
CA PHE A 95 4.96 -11.12 8.81
C PHE A 95 5.88 -11.02 10.02
N SER A 96 6.94 -10.22 9.87
CA SER A 96 7.88 -9.90 10.94
C SER A 96 8.25 -8.42 10.91
N PRO A 97 8.88 -7.85 11.94
CA PRO A 97 9.17 -6.42 12.00
C PRO A 97 9.98 -5.87 10.82
N ASN A 98 10.84 -6.70 10.23
CA ASN A 98 11.76 -6.29 9.16
C ASN A 98 11.52 -7.05 7.84
N GLU A 99 10.51 -7.89 7.77
CA GLU A 99 10.22 -8.68 6.57
C GLU A 99 8.73 -9.01 6.48
N ILE A 100 8.16 -8.78 5.30
CA ILE A 100 6.78 -9.20 4.96
C ILE A 100 6.85 -9.94 3.64
N SER A 101 6.25 -11.13 3.59
CA SER A 101 6.17 -11.92 2.37
C SER A 101 4.72 -12.17 1.99
N TYR A 102 4.47 -12.18 0.68
CA TYR A 102 3.13 -12.41 0.14
C TYR A 102 3.20 -13.44 -0.98
N LYS A 103 2.12 -14.21 -1.14
CA LYS A 103 1.79 -14.89 -2.39
C LYS A 103 0.76 -14.08 -3.14
N TYR A 104 1.01 -13.89 -4.43
CA TYR A 104 0.22 -13.06 -5.32
C TYR A 104 -0.19 -13.84 -6.55
N SER A 105 -1.41 -13.63 -7.02
CA SER A 105 -1.93 -14.19 -8.27
C SER A 105 -2.86 -13.21 -8.95
N SER A 106 -2.65 -12.96 -10.24
CA SER A 106 -3.53 -12.15 -11.08
C SER A 106 -3.41 -12.54 -12.56
N SER A 107 -4.51 -12.45 -13.30
CA SER A 107 -4.53 -12.71 -14.75
C SER A 107 -3.99 -11.55 -15.59
N ALA A 108 -3.86 -10.35 -15.02
CA ALA A 108 -3.37 -9.14 -15.66
C ALA A 108 -2.44 -8.37 -14.71
N PRO A 109 -1.54 -7.51 -15.23
CA PRO A 109 -0.77 -6.62 -14.38
C PRO A 109 -1.67 -5.73 -13.51
N GLN A 110 -1.26 -5.46 -12.27
CA GLN A 110 -2.05 -4.67 -11.32
C GLN A 110 -1.19 -3.60 -10.64
N ILE A 111 -1.81 -2.47 -10.29
CA ILE A 111 -1.28 -1.57 -9.26
C ILE A 111 -1.88 -2.01 -7.94
N VAL A 112 -1.01 -2.34 -7.00
CA VAL A 112 -1.41 -2.84 -5.68
C VAL A 112 -0.96 -1.87 -4.60
N ALA A 113 -1.90 -1.46 -3.76
CA ALA A 113 -1.66 -0.72 -2.54
C ALA A 113 -1.45 -1.67 -1.37
N PHE A 114 -0.60 -1.28 -0.43
CA PHE A 114 -0.32 -1.99 0.81
C PHE A 114 -0.57 -1.03 1.98
N SER A 115 -1.29 -1.45 2.99
CA SER A 115 -1.60 -0.63 4.18
C SER A 115 -0.37 -0.26 5.02
N GLU A 116 0.79 -0.77 4.64
CA GLU A 116 2.06 -0.51 5.30
C GLU A 116 2.58 0.92 5.01
N VAL A 117 3.08 1.58 6.06
CA VAL A 117 3.67 2.91 5.93
C VAL A 117 4.93 2.86 5.07
N TYR A 118 5.00 3.77 4.08
CA TYR A 118 6.18 3.94 3.26
C TYR A 118 7.35 4.47 4.08
N TYR A 119 8.47 3.78 4.00
CA TYR A 119 9.75 4.24 4.52
C TYR A 119 10.86 3.91 3.51
N PRO A 120 11.79 4.84 3.22
CA PRO A 120 12.75 4.72 2.11
C PRO A 120 13.67 3.50 2.13
N GLU A 121 13.92 2.91 3.30
CA GLU A 121 14.82 1.76 3.47
C GLU A 121 14.10 0.40 3.34
N TRP A 122 12.84 0.38 2.93
CA TRP A 122 12.17 -0.86 2.53
C TRP A 122 12.42 -1.13 1.06
N GLU A 123 12.83 -2.35 0.78
CA GLU A 123 13.07 -2.88 -0.56
C GLU A 123 12.07 -3.99 -0.86
N MET A 124 11.66 -4.12 -2.12
CA MET A 124 10.76 -5.17 -2.57
C MET A 124 11.40 -6.01 -3.65
N GLN A 125 11.14 -7.31 -3.60
CA GLN A 125 11.50 -8.27 -4.63
C GLN A 125 10.26 -9.06 -5.05
N ILE A 126 10.15 -9.33 -6.35
CA ILE A 126 9.19 -10.26 -6.94
C ILE A 126 10.01 -11.39 -7.55
N ASP A 127 9.82 -12.61 -7.08
CA ASP A 127 10.58 -13.80 -7.50
C ASP A 127 12.11 -13.58 -7.46
N GLY A 128 12.57 -12.87 -6.41
CA GLY A 128 13.98 -12.55 -6.21
C GLY A 128 14.52 -11.39 -7.06
N LYS A 129 13.71 -10.72 -7.89
CA LYS A 129 14.10 -9.54 -8.67
C LYS A 129 13.61 -8.27 -8.00
N GLU A 130 14.47 -7.28 -7.89
CA GLU A 130 14.12 -5.98 -7.32
C GLU A 130 12.98 -5.31 -8.10
N GLN A 131 12.04 -4.73 -7.36
CA GLN A 131 10.90 -3.99 -7.86
C GLN A 131 10.76 -2.68 -7.06
N PRO A 132 10.58 -1.52 -7.72
CA PRO A 132 10.36 -0.25 -7.05
C PRO A 132 9.11 -0.26 -6.18
N ILE A 133 9.23 0.29 -4.96
CA ILE A 133 8.10 0.64 -4.10
C ILE A 133 7.75 2.11 -4.34
N MET A 134 6.52 2.40 -4.70
CA MET A 134 5.98 3.75 -4.83
C MET A 134 5.44 4.22 -3.48
N LYS A 135 5.61 5.51 -3.17
CA LYS A 135 4.84 6.17 -2.12
C LYS A 135 3.50 6.61 -2.70
N ALA A 136 2.41 6.22 -2.08
CA ALA A 136 1.05 6.54 -2.49
C ALA A 136 0.21 7.04 -1.32
N ASN A 137 -0.86 7.77 -1.61
CA ASN A 137 -1.81 8.27 -0.63
C ASN A 137 -1.12 8.93 0.56
N TYR A 138 -0.05 9.67 0.30
CA TYR A 138 0.79 10.40 1.26
C TYR A 138 1.66 9.51 2.17
N VAL A 139 1.21 8.34 2.59
CA VAL A 139 1.89 7.53 3.63
C VAL A 139 2.04 6.05 3.32
N ILE A 140 1.26 5.47 2.41
CA ILE A 140 1.28 4.02 2.17
C ILE A 140 2.23 3.62 1.04
N ARG A 141 2.50 2.32 0.95
CA ARG A 141 3.26 1.72 -0.15
C ARG A 141 2.33 1.34 -1.29
N ALA A 142 2.83 1.42 -2.51
CA ALA A 142 2.20 0.82 -3.68
C ALA A 142 3.27 0.23 -4.60
N ALA A 143 2.87 -0.72 -5.44
CA ALA A 143 3.76 -1.31 -6.43
C ALA A 143 3.00 -1.77 -7.67
N TYR A 144 3.71 -1.81 -8.80
CA TYR A 144 3.28 -2.51 -9.99
C TYR A 144 3.61 -4.00 -9.83
N LEU A 145 2.62 -4.86 -10.00
CA LEU A 145 2.78 -6.31 -9.96
C LEU A 145 2.44 -6.89 -11.34
N PRO A 146 3.29 -7.75 -11.93
CA PRO A 146 3.04 -8.37 -13.22
C PRO A 146 1.90 -9.40 -13.14
N ALA A 147 1.34 -9.81 -14.28
CA ALA A 147 0.43 -10.93 -14.36
C ALA A 147 1.14 -12.24 -14.02
N GLY A 148 0.45 -13.16 -13.37
CA GLY A 148 0.96 -14.48 -13.02
C GLY A 148 0.80 -14.82 -11.54
N ASN A 149 1.50 -15.87 -11.14
CA ASN A 149 1.65 -16.28 -9.74
C ASN A 149 3.08 -15.93 -9.29
N HIS A 150 3.20 -15.14 -8.24
CA HIS A 150 4.49 -14.58 -7.81
C HIS A 150 4.64 -14.65 -6.29
N ASP A 151 5.88 -14.82 -5.85
CA ASP A 151 6.29 -14.62 -4.47
C ASP A 151 6.85 -13.19 -4.32
N ILE A 152 6.24 -12.42 -3.42
CA ILE A 152 6.66 -11.04 -3.14
C ILE A 152 7.31 -11.02 -1.76
N LYS A 153 8.46 -10.39 -1.69
CA LYS A 153 9.18 -10.17 -0.43
C LYS A 153 9.49 -8.69 -0.27
N MET A 154 9.03 -8.11 0.83
CA MET A 154 9.44 -6.78 1.28
C MET A 154 10.35 -6.94 2.49
N HIS A 155 11.48 -6.26 2.52
CA HIS A 155 12.41 -6.31 3.64
C HIS A 155 13.03 -4.93 3.93
N PHE A 156 13.29 -4.71 5.20
CA PHE A 156 13.89 -3.47 5.68
C PHE A 156 15.41 -3.57 5.68
N VAL A 157 16.08 -2.63 5.00
CA VAL A 157 17.54 -2.58 4.86
C VAL A 157 18.07 -1.29 5.50
N PRO A 158 18.39 -1.28 6.81
CA PRO A 158 18.84 -0.08 7.53
C PRO A 158 20.28 0.29 7.11
N ARG A 159 20.40 0.97 5.99
CA ARG A 159 21.70 1.27 5.34
C ARG A 159 22.62 2.10 6.24
N ILE A 160 22.06 3.08 6.96
CA ILE A 160 22.84 3.94 7.87
C ILE A 160 23.37 3.12 9.06
N TYR A 161 22.50 2.30 9.66
CA TYR A 161 22.91 1.42 10.76
C TYR A 161 23.98 0.42 10.34
N ASN A 162 23.83 -0.19 9.18
CA ASN A 162 24.81 -1.14 8.64
C ASN A 162 26.17 -0.49 8.34
N LYS A 163 26.20 0.79 7.96
CA LYS A 163 27.44 1.55 7.76
C LYS A 163 28.11 1.97 9.09
N ALA A 164 27.32 2.22 10.14
CA ALA A 164 27.83 2.64 11.45
C ALA A 164 28.33 1.45 12.30
N LYS A 165 27.82 0.24 12.05
CA LYS A 165 28.15 -0.97 12.82
C LYS A 165 29.65 -1.29 12.95
N PRO A 166 30.51 -1.10 11.91
CA PRO A 166 31.95 -1.33 12.06
C PRO A 166 32.70 -0.25 12.86
N ILE A 167 32.06 0.87 13.21
CA ILE A 167 32.70 1.98 13.93
C ILE A 167 32.58 1.81 15.47
N THR A 168 31.73 0.90 15.94
CA THR A 168 31.40 0.67 17.36
C THR A 168 32.09 -0.56 17.97
N LEU A 169 33.15 -1.06 17.37
CA LEU A 169 34.01 -2.16 17.89
C LEU A 169 35.34 -1.61 18.34
#